data_68cd20e8408ab47a890b82848295d473
#
_entry.id   68cd20e8408ab47a890b82848295d473
#
_cell.length_a   1.000
_cell.length_b   1.000
_cell.length_c   1.000
_cell.angle_alpha   90.00
_cell.angle_beta   90.00
_cell.angle_gamma   90.00
#
_symmetry.space_group_name_H-M   'P 1'
#
loop_
_entity.id
_entity.type
_entity.pdbx_description
1 polymer ?
#
loop_
_entity_poly.entity_id
_entity_poly.type
_entity_poly.pdbx_seq_one_letter_code
_entity_poly.pdbx_strand_id
1 'polypeptide(L)'
;MKNTIIIMLTALLWISCSDDEKVNIKPVAAFKTSEVTIEEGQHVAFTDLSFDEDGQVTKWAWDFGNGVSSEEQSPTVEYTTAGEYTVNLSVWDNLGVQNANTFSKTITVKEKSTADMAPEIVWEFQTPCGFQDVSPAIDDNGNVFVGCDANNALSLIHI
;
A
#
# COMPACT_ATOMS: atom_id res chain seq x y z
N MET A 1 -63.26 73.88 -13.01
CA MET A 1 -63.02 72.56 -12.41
C MET A 1 -61.79 72.00 -13.11
N LYS A 2 -60.62 72.01 -12.43
CA LYS A 2 -59.35 71.52 -12.97
C LYS A 2 -59.08 70.17 -12.30
N ASN A 3 -59.16 69.07 -13.06
CA ASN A 3 -58.78 67.76 -12.58
C ASN A 3 -57.27 67.59 -12.69
N THR A 4 -56.60 67.52 -11.54
CA THR A 4 -55.18 67.20 -11.43
C THR A 4 -55.08 65.71 -11.33
N ILE A 5 -54.57 65.08 -12.39
CA ILE A 5 -54.24 63.64 -12.38
C ILE A 5 -52.86 63.51 -11.74
N ILE A 6 -52.78 62.86 -10.55
CA ILE A 6 -51.54 62.54 -9.90
C ILE A 6 -51.12 61.13 -10.43
N ILE A 7 -50.08 61.08 -11.25
CA ILE A 7 -49.47 59.87 -11.70
C ILE A 7 -48.51 59.46 -10.62
N MET A 8 -48.90 58.40 -9.82
CA MET A 8 -47.98 57.69 -8.90
C MET A 8 -47.04 56.83 -9.69
N LEU A 9 -45.79 57.27 -9.84
CA LEU A 9 -44.74 56.53 -10.45
C LEU A 9 -44.21 55.51 -9.37
N THR A 10 -44.73 54.30 -9.37
CA THR A 10 -44.18 53.20 -8.52
C THR A 10 -42.87 52.69 -9.16
N ALA A 11 -41.76 53.18 -8.67
CA ALA A 11 -40.44 52.58 -8.99
C ALA A 11 -40.37 51.17 -8.38
N LEU A 12 -40.56 50.13 -9.19
CA LEU A 12 -40.19 48.78 -8.81
C LEU A 12 -38.66 48.73 -8.77
N LEU A 13 -38.11 48.77 -7.58
CA LEU A 13 -36.73 48.36 -7.30
C LEU A 13 -36.64 46.84 -7.53
N TRP A 14 -36.18 46.43 -8.68
CA TRP A 14 -35.68 45.08 -8.89
C TRP A 14 -34.38 44.97 -8.12
N ILE A 15 -34.44 44.42 -6.89
CA ILE A 15 -33.27 43.90 -6.21
C ILE A 15 -32.91 42.64 -6.98
N SER A 16 -32.00 42.75 -7.93
CA SER A 16 -31.30 41.61 -8.51
C SER A 16 -30.37 41.10 -7.40
N CYS A 17 -30.86 40.13 -6.62
CA CYS A 17 -30.00 39.31 -5.85
C CYS A 17 -29.27 38.41 -6.86
N SER A 18 -28.08 38.80 -7.28
CA SER A 18 -27.16 37.86 -7.90
C SER A 18 -26.76 36.91 -6.78
N ASP A 19 -27.45 35.79 -6.67
CA ASP A 19 -26.89 34.62 -5.99
C ASP A 19 -25.64 34.28 -6.82
N ASP A 20 -24.47 34.77 -6.38
CA ASP A 20 -23.20 34.21 -6.82
C ASP A 20 -23.21 32.73 -6.36
N GLU A 21 -23.73 31.84 -7.21
CA GLU A 21 -23.59 30.40 -6.99
C GLU A 21 -22.10 30.16 -6.86
N LYS A 22 -21.67 29.95 -5.63
CA LYS A 22 -20.29 29.55 -5.34
C LYS A 22 -20.05 28.22 -6.06
N VAL A 23 -19.25 28.27 -7.11
CA VAL A 23 -18.89 27.05 -7.86
C VAL A 23 -18.03 26.17 -6.95
N ASN A 24 -18.50 24.94 -6.70
CA ASN A 24 -17.76 23.98 -5.92
C ASN A 24 -16.42 23.64 -6.57
N ILE A 25 -15.34 23.75 -5.82
CA ILE A 25 -14.01 23.31 -6.21
C ILE A 25 -13.87 21.85 -5.83
N LYS A 26 -13.46 21.02 -6.78
CA LYS A 26 -13.29 19.59 -6.53
C LYS A 26 -12.12 19.34 -5.59
N PRO A 27 -12.22 18.35 -4.69
CA PRO A 27 -11.13 18.01 -3.81
C PRO A 27 -9.91 17.50 -4.59
N VAL A 28 -8.74 17.59 -3.99
CA VAL A 28 -7.47 17.10 -4.51
C VAL A 28 -7.03 15.91 -3.69
N ALA A 29 -6.90 14.74 -4.33
CA ALA A 29 -6.37 13.56 -3.69
C ALA A 29 -4.85 13.64 -3.58
N ALA A 30 -4.32 13.32 -2.40
CA ALA A 30 -2.89 13.22 -2.13
C ALA A 30 -2.65 12.31 -0.93
N PHE A 31 -1.53 11.58 -0.91
CA PHE A 31 -1.13 10.77 0.23
C PHE A 31 0.38 10.56 0.30
N LYS A 32 0.85 10.15 1.46
CA LYS A 32 2.20 9.63 1.68
C LYS A 32 2.14 8.20 2.22
N THR A 33 3.24 7.48 2.04
CA THR A 33 3.43 6.11 2.52
C THR A 33 4.57 6.07 3.53
N SER A 34 4.54 5.13 4.48
CA SER A 34 5.66 4.90 5.39
C SER A 34 6.90 4.45 4.62
N GLU A 35 6.72 3.56 3.65
CA GLU A 35 7.76 2.98 2.80
C GLU A 35 7.24 2.86 1.37
N VAL A 36 8.16 2.78 0.41
CA VAL A 36 7.85 2.50 -1.01
C VAL A 36 8.48 1.19 -1.48
N THR A 37 9.41 0.64 -0.69
CA THR A 37 10.04 -0.66 -0.93
C THR A 37 10.03 -1.44 0.37
N ILE A 38 9.42 -2.62 0.35
CA ILE A 38 9.26 -3.51 1.50
C ILE A 38 9.55 -4.95 1.09
N GLU A 39 9.55 -5.87 2.04
CA GLU A 39 9.60 -7.32 1.81
C GLU A 39 8.20 -7.94 2.00
N GLU A 40 8.02 -9.14 1.46
CA GLU A 40 6.79 -9.92 1.64
C GLU A 40 6.40 -10.06 3.12
N GLY A 41 5.11 -9.90 3.40
CA GLY A 41 4.53 -9.95 4.74
C GLY A 41 4.69 -8.66 5.55
N GLN A 42 5.31 -7.61 5.00
CA GLN A 42 5.40 -6.32 5.67
C GLN A 42 4.19 -5.44 5.39
N HIS A 43 3.98 -4.48 6.28
CA HIS A 43 2.86 -3.54 6.24
C HIS A 43 3.33 -2.16 5.77
N VAL A 44 2.51 -1.52 4.95
CA VAL A 44 2.66 -0.11 4.56
C VAL A 44 1.53 0.70 5.18
N ALA A 45 1.87 1.75 5.90
CA ALA A 45 0.92 2.73 6.39
C ALA A 45 0.76 3.85 5.37
N PHE A 46 -0.48 4.18 5.04
CA PHE A 46 -0.86 5.28 4.16
C PHE A 46 -1.39 6.43 5.00
N THR A 47 -0.91 7.63 4.76
CA THR A 47 -1.42 8.84 5.43
C THR A 47 -2.08 9.72 4.39
N ASP A 48 -3.35 10.03 4.58
CA ASP A 48 -4.10 10.97 3.75
C ASP A 48 -3.53 12.39 3.89
N LEU A 49 -3.36 13.05 2.76
CA LEU A 49 -2.97 14.44 2.63
C LEU A 49 -3.91 15.19 1.67
N SER A 50 -5.06 14.57 1.37
CA SER A 50 -6.06 15.16 0.50
C SER A 50 -6.65 16.42 1.13
N PHE A 51 -7.03 17.37 0.29
CA PHE A 51 -7.64 18.61 0.75
C PHE A 51 -8.71 19.09 -0.23
N ASP A 52 -9.57 19.97 0.28
CA ASP A 52 -10.58 20.68 -0.49
C ASP A 52 -10.46 22.16 -0.16
N GLU A 53 -10.35 23.01 -1.18
CA GLU A 53 -10.09 24.44 -1.02
C GLU A 53 -11.30 25.21 -0.48
N ASP A 54 -12.50 24.77 -0.80
CA ASP A 54 -13.74 25.47 -0.41
C ASP A 54 -14.70 24.62 0.43
N GLY A 55 -14.28 23.41 0.82
CA GLY A 55 -15.05 22.46 1.60
C GLY A 55 -14.20 21.55 2.49
N GLN A 56 -14.60 20.30 2.56
CA GLN A 56 -13.93 19.25 3.34
C GLN A 56 -13.99 17.92 2.59
N VAL A 57 -12.91 17.14 2.65
CA VAL A 57 -12.91 15.73 2.24
C VAL A 57 -13.67 14.91 3.28
N THR A 58 -14.67 14.15 2.85
CA THR A 58 -15.56 13.38 3.74
C THR A 58 -15.57 11.87 3.45
N LYS A 59 -15.02 11.47 2.29
CA LYS A 59 -14.99 10.05 1.90
C LYS A 59 -13.70 9.73 1.16
N TRP A 60 -13.17 8.53 1.42
CA TRP A 60 -11.97 7.94 0.80
C TRP A 60 -12.33 6.62 0.16
N ALA A 61 -11.66 6.28 -0.92
CA ALA A 61 -11.66 4.95 -1.52
C ALA A 61 -10.25 4.64 -2.03
N TRP A 62 -9.65 3.65 -1.42
CA TRP A 62 -8.32 3.16 -1.73
C TRP A 62 -8.40 1.87 -2.54
N ASP A 63 -7.56 1.78 -3.57
CA ASP A 63 -7.21 0.56 -4.26
C ASP A 63 -5.70 0.38 -4.13
N PHE A 64 -5.29 -0.71 -3.48
CA PHE A 64 -3.87 -0.97 -3.20
C PHE A 64 -3.17 -1.78 -4.28
N GLY A 65 -3.88 -2.15 -5.37
CA GLY A 65 -3.34 -2.90 -6.50
C GLY A 65 -3.13 -4.40 -6.22
N ASN A 66 -3.28 -4.85 -4.99
CA ASN A 66 -3.15 -6.25 -4.57
C ASN A 66 -4.51 -6.97 -4.37
N GLY A 67 -5.59 -6.37 -4.86
CA GLY A 67 -6.96 -6.86 -4.69
C GLY A 67 -7.62 -6.46 -3.36
N VAL A 68 -6.90 -5.74 -2.51
CA VAL A 68 -7.44 -5.16 -1.26
C VAL A 68 -7.86 -3.71 -1.51
N SER A 69 -8.93 -3.28 -0.86
CA SER A 69 -9.41 -1.89 -0.86
C SER A 69 -9.78 -1.44 0.56
N SER A 70 -9.85 -0.11 0.80
CA SER A 70 -10.27 0.47 2.08
C SER A 70 -11.02 1.78 1.86
N GLU A 71 -11.91 2.12 2.80
CA GLU A 71 -12.58 3.42 2.90
C GLU A 71 -12.08 4.25 4.10
N GLU A 72 -11.11 3.75 4.84
CA GLU A 72 -10.49 4.47 5.96
C GLU A 72 -9.70 5.68 5.45
N GLN A 73 -9.64 6.74 6.23
CA GLN A 73 -8.87 7.92 5.86
C GLN A 73 -7.37 7.61 5.73
N SER A 74 -6.81 6.85 6.65
CA SER A 74 -5.36 6.55 6.70
C SER A 74 -5.15 5.07 7.05
N PRO A 75 -5.31 4.16 6.06
CA PRO A 75 -5.23 2.72 6.27
C PRO A 75 -3.79 2.20 6.39
N THR A 76 -3.69 0.97 6.88
CA THR A 76 -2.45 0.18 6.84
C THR A 76 -2.74 -1.15 6.14
N VAL A 77 -1.87 -1.55 5.22
CA VAL A 77 -2.08 -2.73 4.35
C VAL A 77 -0.84 -3.61 4.35
N GLU A 78 -1.06 -4.91 4.45
CA GLU A 78 -0.03 -5.94 4.30
C GLU A 78 0.09 -6.37 2.83
N TYR A 79 1.33 -6.56 2.36
CA TYR A 79 1.64 -7.12 1.05
C TYR A 79 2.33 -8.47 1.20
N THR A 80 1.62 -9.54 0.91
CA THR A 80 2.06 -10.93 1.13
C THR A 80 2.82 -11.57 -0.01
N THR A 81 2.88 -10.92 -1.17
CA THR A 81 3.52 -11.46 -2.39
C THR A 81 4.42 -10.40 -3.01
N ALA A 82 5.59 -10.82 -3.50
CA ALA A 82 6.51 -9.94 -4.21
C ALA A 82 5.89 -9.41 -5.52
N GLY A 83 6.21 -8.17 -5.86
CA GLY A 83 5.68 -7.52 -7.06
C GLY A 83 5.69 -5.99 -6.96
N GLU A 84 5.18 -5.36 -8.01
CA GLU A 84 4.95 -3.92 -8.04
C GLU A 84 3.45 -3.65 -8.01
N TYR A 85 3.02 -2.84 -7.05
CA TYR A 85 1.62 -2.54 -6.79
C TYR A 85 1.37 -1.04 -6.96
N THR A 86 0.44 -0.69 -7.84
CA THR A 86 0.01 0.70 -8.01
C THR A 86 -1.14 0.99 -7.07
N VAL A 87 -0.91 1.89 -6.14
CA VAL A 87 -1.93 2.35 -5.17
C VAL A 87 -2.61 3.59 -5.70
N ASN A 88 -3.93 3.59 -5.71
CA ASN A 88 -4.77 4.70 -6.14
C ASN A 88 -5.65 5.19 -4.99
N LEU A 89 -5.86 6.50 -4.93
CA LEU A 89 -6.78 7.14 -3.99
C LEU A 89 -7.81 7.99 -4.73
N SER A 90 -9.08 7.73 -4.44
CA SER A 90 -10.21 8.60 -4.78
C SER A 90 -10.79 9.22 -3.51
N VAL A 91 -11.13 10.49 -3.56
CA VAL A 91 -11.74 11.21 -2.44
C VAL A 91 -12.98 12.00 -2.90
N TRP A 92 -13.89 12.24 -1.98
CA TRP A 92 -15.10 13.06 -2.21
C TRP A 92 -15.21 14.15 -1.16
N ASP A 93 -15.70 15.29 -1.61
CA ASP A 93 -16.01 16.43 -0.73
C ASP A 93 -17.32 16.24 0.04
N ASN A 94 -17.68 17.23 0.84
CA ASN A 94 -18.92 17.26 1.62
C ASN A 94 -20.18 17.48 0.75
N LEU A 95 -20.04 17.78 -0.54
CA LEU A 95 -21.11 17.86 -1.51
C LEU A 95 -21.23 16.57 -2.36
N GLY A 96 -20.37 15.58 -2.10
CA GLY A 96 -20.34 14.30 -2.80
C GLY A 96 -19.66 14.35 -4.17
N VAL A 97 -18.87 15.37 -4.45
CA VAL A 97 -18.13 15.52 -5.70
C VAL A 97 -16.75 14.86 -5.56
N GLN A 98 -16.42 13.99 -6.52
CA GLN A 98 -15.15 13.27 -6.54
C GLN A 98 -14.01 14.16 -7.06
N ASN A 99 -12.79 13.92 -6.56
CA ASN A 99 -11.55 14.55 -7.04
C ASN A 99 -11.39 14.41 -8.56
N ALA A 100 -10.76 15.42 -9.16
CA ALA A 100 -10.50 15.45 -10.59
C ALA A 100 -9.13 14.86 -10.97
N ASN A 101 -8.19 14.80 -10.03
CA ASN A 101 -6.84 14.30 -10.25
C ASN A 101 -6.77 12.78 -10.02
N THR A 102 -5.89 12.10 -10.75
CA THR A 102 -5.46 10.75 -10.40
C THR A 102 -4.17 10.86 -9.61
N PHE A 103 -4.18 10.41 -8.37
CA PHE A 103 -2.98 10.37 -7.54
C PHE A 103 -2.64 8.91 -7.24
N SER A 104 -1.49 8.46 -7.73
CA SER A 104 -1.03 7.09 -7.55
C SER A 104 0.43 7.04 -7.11
N LYS A 105 0.79 5.96 -6.42
CA LYS A 105 2.18 5.60 -6.08
C LYS A 105 2.38 4.12 -6.28
N THR A 106 3.60 3.74 -6.66
CA THR A 106 4.01 2.34 -6.75
C THR A 106 4.69 1.91 -5.45
N ILE A 107 4.27 0.76 -4.93
CA ILE A 107 4.92 0.03 -3.84
C ILE A 107 5.63 -1.17 -4.45
N THR A 108 6.93 -1.29 -4.21
CA THR A 108 7.75 -2.43 -4.64
C THR A 108 7.90 -3.40 -3.47
N VAL A 109 7.37 -4.60 -3.63
CA VAL A 109 7.48 -5.68 -2.65
C VAL A 109 8.54 -6.66 -3.15
N LYS A 110 9.61 -6.84 -2.39
CA LYS A 110 10.69 -7.80 -2.68
C LYS A 110 10.36 -9.14 -2.05
N GLU A 111 10.88 -10.21 -2.65
CA GLU A 111 10.87 -11.52 -2.00
C GLU A 111 11.56 -11.41 -0.64
N LYS A 112 11.00 -12.11 0.35
CA LYS A 112 11.60 -12.17 1.67
C LYS A 112 12.95 -12.87 1.55
N SER A 113 14.02 -12.17 1.94
CA SER A 113 15.36 -12.75 1.91
C SER A 113 15.43 -13.96 2.81
N THR A 114 15.64 -15.14 2.24
CA THR A 114 15.94 -16.36 2.98
C THR A 114 17.36 -16.37 3.56
N ALA A 115 18.13 -15.32 3.29
CA ALA A 115 19.51 -15.18 3.77
C ALA A 115 19.60 -15.05 5.30
N ASP A 116 18.50 -14.73 5.98
CA ASP A 116 18.44 -14.70 7.46
C ASP A 116 18.03 -16.07 8.06
N MET A 117 17.69 -17.04 7.21
CA MET A 117 17.74 -18.44 7.57
C MET A 117 19.20 -18.89 7.40
N ALA A 118 20.06 -18.53 8.36
CA ALA A 118 21.24 -19.34 8.60
C ALA A 118 20.73 -20.79 8.64
N PRO A 119 21.30 -21.71 7.85
CA PRO A 119 20.83 -23.10 7.92
C PRO A 119 20.92 -23.49 9.39
N GLU A 120 19.74 -23.58 10.01
CA GLU A 120 19.67 -24.17 11.34
C GLU A 120 20.28 -25.54 11.14
N ILE A 121 21.42 -25.79 11.79
CA ILE A 121 22.02 -27.13 11.78
C ILE A 121 21.00 -28.00 12.51
N VAL A 122 20.06 -28.57 11.74
CA VAL A 122 18.93 -29.33 12.26
C VAL A 122 19.38 -30.68 12.82
N TRP A 123 20.70 -31.00 12.67
CA TRP A 123 21.23 -32.23 13.17
C TRP A 123 22.72 -32.11 13.52
N GLU A 124 23.06 -32.56 14.68
CA GLU A 124 24.43 -32.81 15.14
C GLU A 124 24.64 -34.31 15.18
N PHE A 125 25.49 -34.82 14.30
CA PHE A 125 25.78 -36.25 14.26
C PHE A 125 27.10 -36.52 14.99
N GLN A 126 27.01 -37.18 16.15
CA GLN A 126 28.17 -37.62 16.85
C GLN A 126 28.60 -39.02 16.33
N THR A 127 29.68 -39.05 15.57
CA THR A 127 30.28 -40.32 15.18
C THR A 127 31.24 -40.84 16.28
N PRO A 128 31.30 -42.15 16.53
CA PRO A 128 32.26 -42.73 17.45
C PRO A 128 33.71 -42.63 16.94
N CYS A 129 33.93 -42.19 15.71
CA CYS A 129 35.24 -41.94 15.10
C CYS A 129 35.44 -40.42 14.94
N GLY A 130 36.58 -39.92 15.37
CA GLY A 130 36.94 -38.52 15.18
C GLY A 130 37.04 -38.17 13.68
N PHE A 131 36.42 -37.06 13.30
CA PHE A 131 36.62 -36.50 11.96
C PHE A 131 38.00 -35.86 11.90
N GLN A 132 38.85 -36.35 11.03
CA GLN A 132 40.03 -35.63 10.59
C GLN A 132 39.91 -35.47 9.08
N ASP A 133 39.75 -34.24 8.65
CA ASP A 133 39.84 -33.79 7.24
C ASP A 133 38.88 -34.45 6.22
N VAL A 134 37.64 -34.71 6.57
CA VAL A 134 36.66 -35.26 5.59
C VAL A 134 35.66 -34.20 5.22
N SER A 135 35.65 -33.80 3.97
CA SER A 135 34.57 -32.93 3.43
C SER A 135 33.36 -33.78 3.05
N PRO A 136 32.16 -33.44 3.50
CA PRO A 136 30.96 -34.10 3.04
C PRO A 136 30.76 -33.91 1.53
N ALA A 137 30.32 -34.93 0.83
CA ALA A 137 29.93 -34.88 -0.58
C ALA A 137 28.43 -35.06 -0.68
N ILE A 138 27.82 -34.31 -1.61
CA ILE A 138 26.39 -34.39 -1.92
C ILE A 138 26.27 -34.88 -3.36
N ASP A 139 25.42 -35.91 -3.57
CA ASP A 139 25.10 -36.39 -4.91
C ASP A 139 23.96 -35.59 -5.57
N ASP A 140 23.70 -35.83 -6.85
CA ASP A 140 22.65 -35.16 -7.63
C ASP A 140 21.22 -35.47 -7.13
N ASN A 141 21.05 -36.43 -6.22
CA ASN A 141 19.77 -36.78 -5.59
C ASN A 141 19.61 -36.15 -4.19
N GLY A 142 20.56 -35.34 -3.74
CA GLY A 142 20.54 -34.70 -2.42
C GLY A 142 21.05 -35.58 -1.27
N ASN A 143 21.63 -36.78 -1.52
CA ASN A 143 22.20 -37.61 -0.48
C ASN A 143 23.52 -37.03 0.00
N VAL A 144 23.71 -36.96 1.31
CA VAL A 144 24.93 -36.47 1.95
C VAL A 144 25.78 -37.68 2.38
N PHE A 145 27.02 -37.72 1.90
CA PHE A 145 27.99 -38.75 2.24
C PHE A 145 29.03 -38.17 3.20
N VAL A 146 29.20 -38.84 4.36
CA VAL A 146 30.22 -38.48 5.34
C VAL A 146 31.13 -39.68 5.54
N GLY A 147 32.40 -39.51 5.24
CA GLY A 147 33.40 -40.57 5.43
C GLY A 147 33.90 -40.63 6.87
N CYS A 148 34.17 -41.84 7.36
CA CYS A 148 34.81 -42.09 8.63
C CYS A 148 36.09 -42.91 8.42
N ASP A 149 37.21 -42.45 8.93
CA ASP A 149 38.54 -42.97 8.59
C ASP A 149 38.87 -44.34 9.26
N ALA A 150 38.03 -44.82 10.17
CA ALA A 150 38.39 -46.00 11.01
C ALA A 150 37.98 -47.35 10.43
N ASN A 151 37.53 -47.53 9.24
CA ASN A 151 37.34 -48.81 8.53
C ASN A 151 36.60 -48.69 7.19
N ASN A 152 36.77 -47.58 6.48
CA ASN A 152 36.14 -47.37 5.17
C ASN A 152 34.60 -47.50 5.16
N ALA A 153 33.94 -47.22 6.27
CA ALA A 153 32.48 -47.23 6.34
C ALA A 153 31.94 -45.90 5.91
N LEU A 154 31.39 -45.84 4.71
CA LEU A 154 30.53 -44.72 4.25
C LEU A 154 29.19 -44.82 4.99
N SER A 155 28.82 -43.77 5.69
CA SER A 155 27.45 -43.66 6.21
C SER A 155 26.64 -42.82 5.21
N LEU A 156 25.58 -43.39 4.65
CA LEU A 156 24.62 -42.71 3.80
C LEU A 156 23.54 -42.08 4.68
N ILE A 157 23.38 -40.79 4.59
CA ILE A 157 22.26 -40.07 5.20
C ILE A 157 21.33 -39.66 4.08
N HIS A 158 20.12 -40.19 4.06
CA HIS A 158 19.08 -39.78 3.13
C HIS A 158 18.25 -38.67 3.81
N ILE A 159 18.15 -37.50 3.16
CA ILE A 159 17.37 -36.37 3.64
C ILE A 159 16.03 -36.34 2.90
#